data_259279afcf3cd7b704702ea7e68deb28
#
_entry.id   259279afcf3cd7b704702ea7e68deb28
#
_cell.length_a   1.000
_cell.length_b   1.000
_cell.length_c   1.000
_cell.angle_alpha   90.00
_cell.angle_beta   90.00
_cell.angle_gamma   90.00
#
_symmetry.space_group_name_H-M   'P 1'
#
loop_
_entity.id
_entity.type
_entity.pdbx_description
1 polymer ?
#
loop_
_entity_poly.entity_id
_entity_poly.type
_entity_poly.pdbx_seq_one_letter_code
_entity_poly.pdbx_strand_id
1 'polypeptide(L)'
;MRVDPASGAEALRTLRRMVEIPSPSGSEHRVGGCLADRMARLGYAVRIDDAGNVIGEIGGSAGPTIMMVGHMDTVPDTLPVRESGGVLFGRGTVDAKGSLATMVHAGARAAATMPAGRLVVVGAVDEEGASRGAHHLLATADRPDVLLIGEPSGANAVVVGYKGVLHLDYRVRRPPAHTSSPAERAVEVAAGLWSAVRTYLADQPSDAPAFDRAIPALTALEGDLAHARAHISCRVPRGFDAESFLGWVRQWTFGSELMVVEQLPAVRTSRADPLVRTVAAAVRRVAGTATVKVKLGTSDMNVLAPEWRVPAIAYGPGDAAFDHTDEENISVDEYLLAIDVLTEALPAVAAELSESFTRNESTVTRSTLPASVAVQTHALGG
;
A
#
# COMPACT_ATOMS: atom_id res chain seq x y z
N MET A 1 1.85 -27.62 -2.30
CA MET A 1 1.24 -28.15 -3.55
C MET A 1 1.88 -27.38 -4.69
N ARG A 2 2.64 -28.01 -5.58
CA ARG A 2 3.25 -27.29 -6.71
C ARG A 2 2.19 -26.90 -7.72
N VAL A 3 2.31 -25.70 -8.31
CA VAL A 3 1.41 -25.20 -9.36
C VAL A 3 1.32 -26.22 -10.48
N ASP A 4 0.09 -26.54 -10.94
CA ASP A 4 -0.09 -27.22 -12.20
C ASP A 4 0.64 -26.43 -13.31
N PRO A 5 1.55 -27.06 -14.08
CA PRO A 5 2.30 -26.36 -15.13
C PRO A 5 1.43 -25.60 -16.13
N ALA A 6 0.25 -26.11 -16.46
CA ALA A 6 -0.72 -25.44 -17.33
C ALA A 6 -1.25 -24.14 -16.68
N SER A 7 -1.53 -24.18 -15.38
CA SER A 7 -1.98 -23.02 -14.59
C SER A 7 -0.86 -21.98 -14.40
N GLY A 8 0.39 -22.43 -14.27
CA GLY A 8 1.56 -21.54 -14.19
C GLY A 8 1.81 -20.79 -15.50
N ALA A 9 1.77 -21.50 -16.63
CA ALA A 9 1.90 -20.89 -17.94
C ALA A 9 0.77 -19.87 -18.24
N GLU A 10 -0.43 -20.12 -17.73
CA GLU A 10 -1.55 -19.18 -17.84
C GLU A 10 -1.34 -17.93 -17.01
N ALA A 11 -0.84 -18.06 -15.78
CA ALA A 11 -0.50 -16.93 -14.92
C ALA A 11 0.59 -16.05 -15.55
N LEU A 12 1.65 -16.68 -16.10
CA LEU A 12 2.71 -15.95 -16.81
C LEU A 12 2.18 -15.21 -18.04
N ARG A 13 1.29 -15.84 -18.83
CA ARG A 13 0.64 -15.16 -19.96
C ARG A 13 -0.19 -13.95 -19.52
N THR A 14 -0.84 -14.02 -18.36
CA THR A 14 -1.58 -12.87 -17.80
C THR A 14 -0.64 -11.72 -17.50
N LEU A 15 0.41 -11.97 -16.72
CA LEU A 15 1.39 -10.94 -16.37
C LEU A 15 2.02 -10.33 -17.62
N ARG A 16 2.53 -11.17 -18.53
CA ARG A 16 3.14 -10.71 -19.79
C ARG A 16 2.18 -9.80 -20.57
N ARG A 17 0.91 -10.21 -20.70
CA ARG A 17 -0.09 -9.41 -21.44
C ARG A 17 -0.37 -8.07 -20.78
N MET A 18 -0.41 -8.00 -19.44
CA MET A 18 -0.57 -6.74 -18.73
C MET A 18 0.66 -5.83 -18.90
N VAL A 19 1.87 -6.40 -18.85
CA VAL A 19 3.12 -5.65 -19.04
C VAL A 19 3.27 -5.13 -20.47
N GLU A 20 2.81 -5.86 -21.48
CA GLU A 20 2.79 -5.46 -22.89
C GLU A 20 1.87 -4.25 -23.18
N ILE A 21 1.00 -3.89 -22.23
CA ILE A 21 0.10 -2.74 -22.35
C ILE A 21 0.68 -1.58 -21.52
N PRO A 22 1.25 -0.54 -22.14
CA PRO A 22 1.67 0.65 -21.42
C PRO A 22 0.48 1.30 -20.71
N SER A 23 0.68 1.65 -19.44
CA SER A 23 -0.36 2.23 -18.60
C SER A 23 0.22 3.26 -17.62
N PRO A 24 0.85 4.34 -18.09
CA PRO A 24 1.22 5.40 -17.18
C PRO A 24 -0.02 5.96 -16.48
N SER A 25 0.15 6.51 -15.26
CA SER A 25 -0.97 7.05 -14.46
C SER A 25 -1.89 7.96 -15.30
N GLY A 26 -3.20 7.71 -15.21
CA GLY A 26 -4.22 8.34 -16.05
C GLY A 26 -4.47 7.67 -17.41
N SER A 27 -3.76 6.59 -17.75
CA SER A 27 -3.90 5.88 -19.04
C SER A 27 -4.16 4.36 -18.88
N GLU A 28 -4.77 3.95 -17.77
CA GLU A 28 -4.92 2.55 -17.36
C GLU A 28 -6.06 1.80 -18.07
N HIS A 29 -6.95 2.49 -18.79
CA HIS A 29 -8.18 1.91 -19.36
C HIS A 29 -7.95 0.64 -20.19
N ARG A 30 -6.82 0.56 -20.94
CA ARG A 30 -6.52 -0.60 -21.78
C ARG A 30 -6.07 -1.82 -20.95
N VAL A 31 -5.20 -1.61 -19.96
CA VAL A 31 -4.78 -2.69 -19.06
C VAL A 31 -5.94 -3.08 -18.14
N GLY A 32 -6.79 -2.13 -17.73
CA GLY A 32 -8.02 -2.39 -16.97
C GLY A 32 -8.98 -3.31 -17.72
N GLY A 33 -9.22 -3.07 -19.01
CA GLY A 33 -10.03 -3.96 -19.84
C GLY A 33 -9.42 -5.38 -19.96
N CYS A 34 -8.11 -5.47 -20.12
CA CYS A 34 -7.39 -6.76 -20.13
C CYS A 34 -7.51 -7.52 -18.80
N LEU A 35 -7.36 -6.80 -17.69
CA LEU A 35 -7.51 -7.35 -16.33
C LEU A 35 -8.94 -7.84 -16.08
N ALA A 36 -9.95 -7.02 -16.40
CA ALA A 36 -11.36 -7.37 -16.25
C ALA A 36 -11.74 -8.64 -17.01
N ASP A 37 -11.34 -8.74 -18.29
CA ASP A 37 -11.52 -9.95 -19.09
C ASP A 37 -10.86 -11.17 -18.46
N ARG A 38 -9.67 -10.98 -17.90
CA ARG A 38 -8.94 -12.05 -17.25
C ARG A 38 -9.62 -12.53 -15.97
N MET A 39 -10.00 -11.60 -15.11
CA MET A 39 -10.70 -11.92 -13.86
C MET A 39 -12.03 -12.63 -14.14
N ALA A 40 -12.82 -12.16 -15.12
CA ALA A 40 -14.07 -12.81 -15.51
C ALA A 40 -13.86 -14.28 -15.94
N ARG A 41 -12.81 -14.57 -16.72
CA ARG A 41 -12.45 -15.94 -17.13
C ARG A 41 -11.99 -16.82 -15.96
N LEU A 42 -11.50 -16.23 -14.90
CA LEU A 42 -11.10 -16.92 -13.67
C LEU A 42 -12.25 -17.07 -12.66
N GLY A 43 -13.46 -16.63 -13.04
CA GLY A 43 -14.68 -16.82 -12.23
C GLY A 43 -15.01 -15.71 -11.27
N TYR A 44 -14.35 -14.55 -11.37
CA TYR A 44 -14.72 -13.37 -10.60
C TYR A 44 -15.99 -12.71 -11.16
N ALA A 45 -16.86 -12.19 -10.29
CA ALA A 45 -17.83 -11.17 -10.63
C ALA A 45 -17.08 -9.83 -10.75
N VAL A 46 -17.05 -9.25 -11.96
CA VAL A 46 -16.18 -8.11 -12.28
C VAL A 46 -17.02 -6.87 -12.56
N ARG A 47 -16.57 -5.73 -12.03
CA ARG A 47 -17.05 -4.40 -12.38
C ARG A 47 -15.89 -3.42 -12.51
N ILE A 48 -16.10 -2.35 -13.23
CA ILE A 48 -15.20 -1.19 -13.29
C ILE A 48 -15.97 -0.03 -12.65
N ASP A 49 -15.34 0.67 -11.70
CA ASP A 49 -15.95 1.79 -11.02
C ASP A 49 -15.74 3.13 -11.78
N ASP A 50 -16.30 4.21 -11.25
CA ASP A 50 -16.24 5.54 -11.89
C ASP A 50 -14.82 6.15 -11.88
N ALA A 51 -13.91 5.69 -11.02
CA ALA A 51 -12.51 6.07 -11.06
C ALA A 51 -11.72 5.31 -12.12
N GLY A 52 -12.23 4.15 -12.56
CA GLY A 52 -11.57 3.24 -13.48
C GLY A 52 -10.89 2.05 -12.79
N ASN A 53 -11.09 1.86 -11.47
CA ASN A 53 -10.61 0.65 -10.79
C ASN A 53 -11.34 -0.58 -11.33
N VAL A 54 -10.61 -1.65 -11.51
CA VAL A 54 -11.17 -2.98 -11.85
C VAL A 54 -11.38 -3.76 -10.57
N ILE A 55 -12.61 -4.07 -10.24
CA ILE A 55 -12.96 -4.77 -9.00
C ILE A 55 -13.54 -6.13 -9.34
N GLY A 56 -12.92 -7.18 -8.87
CA GLY A 56 -13.39 -8.56 -9.01
C GLY A 56 -13.67 -9.20 -7.66
N GLU A 57 -14.84 -9.80 -7.54
CA GLU A 57 -15.27 -10.49 -6.33
C GLU A 57 -15.43 -11.98 -6.58
N ILE A 58 -14.95 -12.82 -5.66
CA ILE A 58 -15.08 -14.27 -5.74
C ILE A 58 -15.23 -14.85 -4.32
N GLY A 59 -15.96 -15.96 -4.20
CA GLY A 59 -16.25 -16.63 -2.92
C GLY A 59 -17.70 -16.45 -2.49
N GLY A 60 -17.96 -16.68 -1.22
CA GLY A 60 -19.30 -16.62 -0.63
C GLY A 60 -19.64 -15.24 -0.06
N SER A 61 -20.94 -14.99 0.16
CA SER A 61 -21.42 -13.76 0.81
C SER A 61 -21.37 -13.81 2.33
N ALA A 62 -21.21 -14.99 2.92
CA ALA A 62 -21.12 -15.18 4.36
C ALA A 62 -19.65 -15.33 4.81
N GLY A 63 -19.29 -14.70 5.95
CA GLY A 63 -17.93 -14.76 6.49
C GLY A 63 -17.11 -13.50 6.18
N PRO A 64 -15.79 -13.54 6.46
CA PRO A 64 -14.94 -12.37 6.35
C PRO A 64 -14.71 -11.92 4.91
N THR A 65 -14.47 -10.62 4.74
CA THR A 65 -14.03 -10.02 3.48
C THR A 65 -12.55 -9.71 3.53
N ILE A 66 -11.78 -10.35 2.65
CA ILE A 66 -10.36 -10.05 2.45
C ILE A 66 -10.26 -9.23 1.16
N MET A 67 -9.79 -7.99 1.27
CA MET A 67 -9.56 -7.13 0.11
C MET A 67 -8.08 -7.11 -0.23
N MET A 68 -7.79 -7.30 -1.51
CA MET A 68 -6.45 -7.24 -2.09
C MET A 68 -6.42 -6.12 -3.12
N VAL A 69 -5.59 -5.11 -2.92
CA VAL A 69 -5.46 -3.94 -3.80
C VAL A 69 -4.06 -3.90 -4.37
N GLY A 70 -3.94 -3.92 -5.68
CA GLY A 70 -2.70 -3.66 -6.41
C GLY A 70 -2.99 -2.66 -7.51
N HIS A 71 -2.01 -1.89 -7.96
CA HIS A 71 -2.22 -0.87 -8.97
C HIS A 71 -1.95 -1.37 -10.39
N MET A 72 -2.59 -0.70 -11.36
CA MET A 72 -2.50 -1.01 -12.78
C MET A 72 -1.58 -0.06 -13.53
N ASP A 73 -1.36 1.11 -12.96
CA ASP A 73 -0.50 2.14 -13.54
C ASP A 73 0.98 1.86 -13.31
N THR A 74 1.79 2.60 -14.02
CA THR A 74 3.25 2.60 -13.94
C THR A 74 3.76 4.03 -14.11
N VAL A 75 5.00 4.28 -13.74
CA VAL A 75 5.70 5.50 -14.15
C VAL A 75 5.71 5.66 -15.68
N PRO A 76 5.90 6.88 -16.24
CA PRO A 76 5.66 7.18 -17.66
C PRO A 76 6.51 6.40 -18.65
N ASP A 77 7.66 5.87 -18.23
CA ASP A 77 8.60 5.20 -19.11
C ASP A 77 8.10 3.86 -19.60
N THR A 78 8.53 3.48 -20.81
CA THR A 78 8.23 2.17 -21.40
C THR A 78 9.52 1.38 -21.61
N LEU A 79 9.48 0.10 -21.24
CA LEU A 79 10.59 -0.84 -21.45
C LEU A 79 10.19 -1.91 -22.45
N PRO A 80 11.13 -2.41 -23.30
CA PRO A 80 10.87 -3.56 -24.18
C PRO A 80 10.52 -4.80 -23.36
N VAL A 81 9.35 -5.40 -23.66
CA VAL A 81 8.93 -6.63 -23.01
C VAL A 81 9.64 -7.83 -23.66
N ARG A 82 10.42 -8.53 -22.88
CA ARG A 82 11.16 -9.73 -23.32
C ARG A 82 11.25 -10.74 -22.19
N GLU A 83 11.31 -12.01 -22.57
CA GLU A 83 11.56 -13.09 -21.63
C GLU A 83 12.88 -13.79 -22.00
N SER A 84 13.76 -13.98 -21.03
CA SER A 84 15.05 -14.62 -21.24
C SER A 84 15.54 -15.26 -19.95
N GLY A 85 15.98 -16.53 -20.01
CA GLY A 85 16.55 -17.22 -18.86
C GLY A 85 15.62 -17.37 -17.66
N GLY A 86 14.31 -17.45 -17.87
CA GLY A 86 13.32 -17.54 -16.79
C GLY A 86 13.04 -16.19 -16.10
N VAL A 87 13.40 -15.07 -16.74
CA VAL A 87 13.15 -13.71 -16.28
C VAL A 87 12.30 -12.96 -17.29
N LEU A 88 11.23 -12.31 -16.85
CA LEU A 88 10.40 -11.41 -17.63
C LEU A 88 10.83 -9.96 -17.36
N PHE A 89 11.23 -9.25 -18.40
CA PHE A 89 11.61 -7.83 -18.38
C PHE A 89 10.46 -6.97 -18.91
N GLY A 90 10.31 -5.78 -18.36
CA GLY A 90 9.33 -4.80 -18.81
C GLY A 90 8.82 -3.92 -17.68
N ARG A 91 8.35 -2.72 -18.00
CA ARG A 91 7.80 -1.77 -17.05
C ARG A 91 6.53 -2.33 -16.38
N GLY A 92 6.48 -2.31 -15.04
CA GLY A 92 5.40 -2.88 -14.26
C GLY A 92 5.55 -4.38 -13.95
N THR A 93 6.65 -5.03 -14.36
CA THR A 93 6.89 -6.44 -13.99
C THR A 93 7.02 -6.59 -12.48
N VAL A 94 7.64 -5.63 -11.81
CA VAL A 94 7.83 -5.54 -10.36
C VAL A 94 6.82 -4.59 -9.76
N ASP A 95 6.70 -3.38 -10.28
CA ASP A 95 5.92 -2.29 -9.69
C ASP A 95 4.74 -1.88 -10.59
N ALA A 96 3.47 -2.38 -10.30
CA ALA A 96 3.21 -3.56 -9.48
C ALA A 96 2.27 -4.56 -10.18
N LYS A 97 2.30 -4.62 -11.55
CA LYS A 97 1.44 -5.59 -12.30
C LYS A 97 1.76 -7.03 -11.93
N GLY A 98 3.03 -7.34 -11.56
CA GLY A 98 3.43 -8.65 -11.04
C GLY A 98 2.67 -9.03 -9.77
N SER A 99 2.62 -8.11 -8.81
CA SER A 99 1.89 -8.29 -7.55
C SER A 99 0.38 -8.38 -7.78
N LEU A 100 -0.19 -7.53 -8.64
CA LEU A 100 -1.61 -7.57 -8.98
C LEU A 100 -2.00 -8.89 -9.68
N ALA A 101 -1.22 -9.32 -10.67
CA ALA A 101 -1.46 -10.60 -11.35
C ALA A 101 -1.34 -11.80 -10.38
N THR A 102 -0.42 -11.73 -9.42
CA THR A 102 -0.30 -12.71 -8.33
C THR A 102 -1.59 -12.81 -7.53
N MET A 103 -2.15 -11.67 -7.09
CA MET A 103 -3.39 -11.62 -6.33
C MET A 103 -4.58 -12.19 -7.10
N VAL A 104 -4.70 -11.87 -8.39
CA VAL A 104 -5.77 -12.38 -9.26
C VAL A 104 -5.73 -13.89 -9.38
N HIS A 105 -4.57 -14.46 -9.65
CA HIS A 105 -4.45 -15.92 -9.81
C HIS A 105 -4.54 -16.66 -8.47
N ALA A 106 -3.94 -16.14 -7.42
CA ALA A 106 -4.02 -16.72 -6.08
C ALA A 106 -5.45 -16.68 -5.53
N GLY A 107 -6.15 -15.55 -5.69
CA GLY A 107 -7.53 -15.40 -5.24
C GLY A 107 -8.48 -16.39 -5.91
N ALA A 108 -8.36 -16.57 -7.23
CA ALA A 108 -9.16 -17.56 -7.96
C ALA A 108 -8.92 -19.00 -7.47
N ARG A 109 -7.67 -19.37 -7.17
CA ARG A 109 -7.32 -20.69 -6.63
C ARG A 109 -7.78 -20.87 -5.20
N ALA A 110 -7.56 -19.86 -4.35
CA ALA A 110 -7.90 -19.89 -2.93
C ALA A 110 -9.42 -19.98 -2.72
N ALA A 111 -10.22 -19.31 -3.53
CA ALA A 111 -11.68 -19.33 -3.44
C ALA A 111 -12.27 -20.75 -3.50
N ALA A 112 -11.64 -21.66 -4.22
CA ALA A 112 -12.07 -23.06 -4.32
C ALA A 112 -11.89 -23.86 -3.01
N THR A 113 -11.05 -23.40 -2.10
CA THR A 113 -10.70 -24.07 -0.84
C THR A 113 -11.02 -23.26 0.40
N MET A 114 -11.53 -22.04 0.24
CA MET A 114 -11.93 -21.20 1.38
C MET A 114 -13.13 -21.81 2.10
N PRO A 115 -13.08 -21.88 3.44
CA PRO A 115 -14.18 -22.42 4.24
C PRO A 115 -15.43 -21.52 4.21
N ALA A 116 -15.22 -20.21 4.18
CA ALA A 116 -16.23 -19.16 4.09
C ALA A 116 -15.55 -17.83 3.74
N GLY A 117 -16.33 -16.82 3.36
CA GLY A 117 -15.84 -15.48 3.12
C GLY A 117 -15.73 -15.12 1.65
N ARG A 118 -15.35 -13.86 1.44
CA ARG A 118 -15.28 -13.21 0.13
C ARG A 118 -13.88 -12.64 -0.09
N LEU A 119 -13.35 -12.86 -1.28
CA LEU A 119 -12.14 -12.20 -1.77
C LEU A 119 -12.56 -11.08 -2.73
N VAL A 120 -12.05 -9.89 -2.50
CA VAL A 120 -12.18 -8.73 -3.37
C VAL A 120 -10.79 -8.38 -3.88
N VAL A 121 -10.57 -8.48 -5.19
CA VAL A 121 -9.30 -8.08 -5.82
C VAL A 121 -9.55 -6.81 -6.61
N VAL A 122 -8.74 -5.80 -6.36
CA VAL A 122 -8.85 -4.49 -6.99
C VAL A 122 -7.57 -4.20 -7.77
N GLY A 123 -7.71 -3.91 -9.06
CA GLY A 123 -6.71 -3.21 -9.85
C GLY A 123 -6.98 -1.70 -9.73
N ALA A 124 -6.23 -1.03 -8.88
CA ALA A 124 -6.37 0.40 -8.64
C ALA A 124 -5.71 1.23 -9.75
N VAL A 125 -6.19 2.46 -9.94
CA VAL A 125 -5.63 3.44 -10.87
C VAL A 125 -4.90 4.53 -10.11
N ASP A 126 -3.85 5.12 -10.76
CA ASP A 126 -3.20 6.36 -10.35
C ASP A 126 -2.46 6.27 -8.99
N GLU A 127 -1.92 5.09 -8.63
CA GLU A 127 -1.12 4.91 -7.40
C GLU A 127 0.18 5.68 -7.49
N GLU A 128 0.87 5.63 -8.63
CA GLU A 128 2.10 6.35 -8.95
C GLU A 128 1.89 7.87 -9.11
N GLY A 129 0.66 8.33 -8.99
CA GLY A 129 0.25 9.73 -9.06
C GLY A 129 -0.34 10.24 -7.75
N ALA A 130 -1.66 10.37 -7.69
CA ALA A 130 -2.41 10.93 -6.57
C ALA A 130 -3.28 9.87 -5.84
N SER A 131 -3.03 8.59 -6.04
CA SER A 131 -3.83 7.47 -5.47
C SER A 131 -5.34 7.64 -5.67
N ARG A 132 -5.75 8.21 -6.80
CA ARG A 132 -7.16 8.52 -7.10
C ARG A 132 -8.05 7.28 -6.97
N GLY A 133 -7.54 6.12 -7.38
CA GLY A 133 -8.22 4.84 -7.25
C GLY A 133 -8.50 4.47 -5.79
N ALA A 134 -7.50 4.55 -4.92
CA ALA A 134 -7.63 4.26 -3.50
C ALA A 134 -8.57 5.25 -2.80
N HIS A 135 -8.47 6.54 -3.10
CA HIS A 135 -9.39 7.54 -2.55
C HIS A 135 -10.85 7.28 -2.98
N HIS A 136 -11.08 6.83 -4.22
CA HIS A 136 -12.42 6.46 -4.67
C HIS A 136 -12.96 5.23 -3.94
N LEU A 137 -12.11 4.22 -3.68
CA LEU A 137 -12.49 3.06 -2.88
C LEU A 137 -12.93 3.44 -1.47
N LEU A 138 -12.24 4.38 -0.81
CA LEU A 138 -12.66 4.88 0.51
C LEU A 138 -14.06 5.47 0.51
N ALA A 139 -14.46 6.10 -0.59
CA ALA A 139 -15.76 6.75 -0.71
C ALA A 139 -16.90 5.79 -1.10
N THR A 140 -16.59 4.66 -1.75
CA THR A 140 -17.60 3.86 -2.44
C THR A 140 -17.61 2.37 -2.08
N ALA A 141 -16.52 1.83 -1.53
CA ALA A 141 -16.41 0.42 -1.20
C ALA A 141 -16.73 0.16 0.28
N ASP A 142 -17.29 -1.00 0.56
CA ASP A 142 -17.45 -1.49 1.91
C ASP A 142 -16.08 -1.75 2.55
N ARG A 143 -15.95 -1.41 3.84
CA ARG A 143 -14.77 -1.70 4.64
C ARG A 143 -14.54 -3.22 4.72
N PRO A 144 -13.34 -3.72 4.34
CA PRO A 144 -12.99 -5.13 4.53
C PRO A 144 -12.64 -5.45 5.98
N ASP A 145 -12.46 -6.72 6.30
CA ASP A 145 -11.94 -7.15 7.59
C ASP A 145 -10.41 -7.07 7.65
N VAL A 146 -9.73 -7.31 6.53
CA VAL A 146 -8.28 -7.15 6.36
C VAL A 146 -7.96 -6.67 4.95
N LEU A 147 -6.79 -6.02 4.83
CA LEU A 147 -6.29 -5.45 3.59
C LEU A 147 -4.91 -6.02 3.24
N LEU A 148 -4.75 -6.47 1.99
CA LEU A 148 -3.47 -6.84 1.41
C LEU A 148 -3.17 -5.89 0.25
N ILE A 149 -2.00 -5.27 0.28
CA ILE A 149 -1.54 -4.40 -0.81
C ILE A 149 -0.57 -5.17 -1.70
N GLY A 150 -0.78 -5.09 -3.00
CA GLY A 150 0.02 -5.74 -4.03
C GLY A 150 1.26 -4.95 -4.39
N GLU A 151 2.29 -5.05 -3.57
CA GLU A 151 3.54 -4.32 -3.70
C GLU A 151 4.75 -5.28 -3.69
N PRO A 152 5.84 -4.96 -4.40
CA PRO A 152 7.01 -5.82 -4.41
C PRO A 152 7.62 -5.95 -3.02
N SER A 153 7.62 -7.17 -2.51
CA SER A 153 8.20 -7.49 -1.20
C SER A 153 9.29 -8.56 -1.28
N GLY A 154 9.36 -9.26 -2.40
CA GLY A 154 9.98 -10.57 -2.51
C GLY A 154 9.03 -11.67 -2.03
N ALA A 155 8.97 -12.79 -2.73
CA ALA A 155 8.05 -13.89 -2.43
C ALA A 155 8.25 -14.49 -1.02
N ASN A 156 9.38 -14.26 -0.39
CA ASN A 156 9.72 -14.72 0.97
C ASN A 156 9.57 -13.66 2.07
N ALA A 157 8.95 -12.53 1.78
CA ALA A 157 8.83 -11.45 2.75
C ALA A 157 7.41 -10.86 2.82
N VAL A 158 7.02 -10.41 4.03
CA VAL A 158 5.78 -9.68 4.29
C VAL A 158 6.14 -8.27 4.73
N VAL A 159 5.59 -7.25 4.06
CA VAL A 159 5.74 -5.85 4.47
C VAL A 159 4.60 -5.47 5.40
N VAL A 160 4.95 -5.01 6.60
CA VAL A 160 3.96 -4.68 7.64
C VAL A 160 3.78 -3.18 7.84
N GLY A 161 4.43 -2.35 7.04
CA GLY A 161 4.26 -0.90 7.16
C GLY A 161 5.09 -0.11 6.18
N TYR A 162 4.61 1.10 5.95
CA TYR A 162 5.19 2.14 5.09
C TYR A 162 5.33 3.43 5.89
N LYS A 163 6.35 4.23 5.54
CA LYS A 163 6.44 5.59 6.07
C LYS A 163 5.30 6.44 5.55
N GLY A 164 5.00 7.51 6.28
CA GLY A 164 4.18 8.57 5.74
C GLY A 164 4.97 9.50 4.84
N VAL A 165 4.27 10.41 4.20
CA VAL A 165 4.87 11.46 3.37
C VAL A 165 4.20 12.80 3.64
N LEU A 166 5.01 13.85 3.53
CA LEU A 166 4.57 15.22 3.49
C LEU A 166 5.32 15.91 2.34
N HIS A 167 4.59 16.28 1.29
CA HIS A 167 5.13 17.00 0.15
C HIS A 167 4.76 18.47 0.23
N LEU A 168 5.78 19.34 0.18
CA LEU A 168 5.65 20.78 0.29
C LEU A 168 6.09 21.43 -1.02
N ASP A 169 5.25 22.34 -1.55
CA ASP A 169 5.59 23.26 -2.63
C ASP A 169 5.71 24.68 -2.02
N TYR A 170 6.91 25.20 -2.04
CA TYR A 170 7.22 26.52 -1.51
C TYR A 170 7.57 27.48 -2.64
N ARG A 171 6.93 28.66 -2.66
CA ARG A 171 7.16 29.71 -3.66
C ARG A 171 7.42 31.02 -2.96
N VAL A 172 8.50 31.68 -3.35
CA VAL A 172 8.89 32.97 -2.81
C VAL A 172 9.16 33.99 -3.89
N ARG A 173 8.76 35.24 -3.62
CA ARG A 173 9.05 36.38 -4.48
C ARG A 173 9.77 37.45 -3.65
N ARG A 174 10.74 38.13 -4.26
CA ARG A 174 11.46 39.27 -3.69
C ARG A 174 11.56 40.39 -4.73
N PRO A 175 11.58 41.67 -4.29
CA PRO A 175 11.85 42.75 -5.18
C PRO A 175 13.22 42.60 -5.89
N PRO A 176 13.34 42.89 -7.18
CA PRO A 176 14.63 42.89 -7.83
C PRO A 176 15.62 43.82 -7.13
N ALA A 177 16.82 43.34 -6.88
CA ALA A 177 17.88 44.08 -6.23
C ALA A 177 19.23 43.79 -6.89
N HIS A 178 20.13 44.78 -6.90
CA HIS A 178 21.50 44.55 -7.39
C HIS A 178 22.21 43.54 -6.46
N THR A 179 23.16 42.78 -7.03
CA THR A 179 23.90 41.75 -6.27
C THR A 179 24.72 42.28 -5.09
N SER A 180 25.06 43.58 -5.10
CA SER A 180 25.69 44.27 -3.96
C SER A 180 24.71 44.73 -2.88
N SER A 181 23.39 44.62 -3.08
CA SER A 181 22.38 44.94 -2.07
C SER A 181 22.42 43.94 -0.91
N PRO A 182 22.23 44.37 0.34
CA PRO A 182 22.09 43.48 1.49
C PRO A 182 20.73 42.77 1.54
N ALA A 183 19.81 43.05 0.60
CA ALA A 183 18.49 42.43 0.55
C ALA A 183 18.60 40.92 0.22
N GLU A 184 17.82 40.12 0.94
CA GLU A 184 17.72 38.68 0.67
C GLU A 184 17.11 38.41 -0.72
N ARG A 185 17.68 37.47 -1.46
CA ARG A 185 17.23 37.05 -2.77
C ARG A 185 16.30 35.85 -2.68
N ALA A 186 15.37 35.71 -3.61
CA ALA A 186 14.38 34.65 -3.57
C ALA A 186 15.00 33.26 -3.46
N VAL A 187 16.03 32.95 -4.25
CA VAL A 187 16.71 31.63 -4.22
C VAL A 187 17.43 31.40 -2.88
N GLU A 188 17.98 32.44 -2.26
CA GLU A 188 18.64 32.33 -0.94
C GLU A 188 17.61 32.03 0.16
N VAL A 189 16.44 32.67 0.11
CA VAL A 189 15.34 32.41 1.04
C VAL A 189 14.82 30.98 0.90
N ALA A 190 14.65 30.49 -0.33
CA ALA A 190 14.21 29.10 -0.57
C ALA A 190 15.26 28.06 -0.08
N ALA A 191 16.54 28.32 -0.33
CA ALA A 191 17.63 27.48 0.20
C ALA A 191 17.72 27.53 1.75
N GLY A 192 17.46 28.72 2.33
CA GLY A 192 17.39 28.92 3.78
C GLY A 192 16.28 28.09 4.43
N LEU A 193 15.08 28.09 3.83
CA LEU A 193 13.97 27.23 4.28
C LEU A 193 14.36 25.76 4.24
N TRP A 194 14.93 25.28 3.14
CA TRP A 194 15.42 23.89 3.04
C TRP A 194 16.41 23.56 4.16
N SER A 195 17.38 24.44 4.38
CA SER A 195 18.37 24.24 5.46
C SER A 195 17.71 24.17 6.84
N ALA A 196 16.73 25.03 7.11
CA ALA A 196 15.98 25.04 8.36
C ALA A 196 15.16 23.75 8.54
N VAL A 197 14.42 23.30 7.49
CA VAL A 197 13.67 22.04 7.52
C VAL A 197 14.58 20.83 7.79
N ARG A 198 15.72 20.77 7.10
CA ARG A 198 16.70 19.71 7.31
C ARG A 198 17.24 19.69 8.74
N THR A 199 17.55 20.87 9.31
CA THR A 199 18.06 20.98 10.68
C THR A 199 16.99 20.59 11.69
N TYR A 200 15.76 21.09 11.55
CA TYR A 200 14.64 20.76 12.44
C TYR A 200 14.36 19.24 12.48
N LEU A 201 14.39 18.57 11.32
CA LEU A 201 14.13 17.13 11.24
C LEU A 201 15.36 16.28 11.61
N ALA A 202 16.57 16.82 11.56
CA ALA A 202 17.79 16.15 11.98
C ALA A 202 17.97 16.10 13.51
N ASP A 203 17.23 16.91 14.27
CA ASP A 203 17.29 16.95 15.76
C ASP A 203 16.58 15.72 16.41
N GLN A 204 16.39 14.66 15.64
CA GLN A 204 15.89 13.37 16.10
C GLN A 204 17.03 12.43 16.47
N PRO A 205 16.82 11.45 17.38
CA PRO A 205 17.85 10.50 17.75
C PRO A 205 18.48 9.84 16.51
N SER A 206 19.79 10.03 16.31
CA SER A 206 20.51 9.58 15.11
C SER A 206 20.64 8.07 15.03
N ASP A 207 20.47 7.37 16.16
CA ASP A 207 20.53 5.91 16.31
C ASP A 207 19.19 5.21 16.05
N ALA A 208 18.08 5.98 15.91
CA ALA A 208 16.79 5.42 15.57
C ALA A 208 16.82 4.77 14.15
N PRO A 209 16.16 3.60 13.97
CA PRO A 209 16.01 3.01 12.64
C PRO A 209 15.45 4.00 11.62
N ALA A 210 15.84 3.87 10.36
CA ALA A 210 15.39 4.77 9.28
C ALA A 210 13.86 4.87 9.19
N PHE A 211 13.14 3.81 9.55
CA PHE A 211 11.67 3.82 9.57
C PHE A 211 11.10 4.75 10.66
N ASP A 212 11.78 4.88 11.78
CA ASP A 212 11.28 5.57 12.99
C ASP A 212 11.78 7.03 13.10
N ARG A 213 12.43 7.57 12.06
CA ARG A 213 12.87 8.97 11.97
C ARG A 213 12.38 9.65 10.70
N ALA A 214 12.21 10.98 10.70
CA ALA A 214 11.90 11.73 9.49
C ALA A 214 13.10 11.78 8.54
N ILE A 215 12.84 11.71 7.23
CA ILE A 215 13.86 11.76 6.18
C ILE A 215 13.42 12.84 5.17
N PRO A 216 13.96 14.07 5.30
CA PRO A 216 13.68 15.12 4.33
C PRO A 216 14.56 14.98 3.07
N ALA A 217 14.01 15.34 1.93
CA ALA A 217 14.69 15.46 0.65
C ALA A 217 14.26 16.74 -0.06
N LEU A 218 15.21 17.46 -0.61
CA LEU A 218 14.93 18.53 -1.57
C LEU A 218 14.87 17.92 -2.96
N THR A 219 13.68 17.87 -3.55
CA THR A 219 13.46 17.20 -4.83
C THR A 219 13.59 18.14 -6.03
N ALA A 220 13.37 19.47 -5.79
CA ALA A 220 13.68 20.50 -6.76
C ALA A 220 13.93 21.85 -6.06
N LEU A 221 14.84 22.64 -6.61
CA LEU A 221 15.06 24.05 -6.26
C LEU A 221 15.37 24.82 -7.54
N GLU A 222 14.45 25.71 -7.90
CA GLU A 222 14.53 26.52 -9.12
C GLU A 222 14.36 27.99 -8.74
N GLY A 223 15.05 28.89 -9.45
CA GLY A 223 14.83 30.31 -9.22
C GLY A 223 15.99 31.22 -9.55
N ASP A 224 15.75 32.49 -9.30
CA ASP A 224 16.68 33.60 -9.51
C ASP A 224 16.67 34.57 -8.31
N LEU A 225 17.08 35.80 -8.54
CA LEU A 225 17.12 36.82 -7.49
C LEU A 225 15.72 37.27 -7.02
N ALA A 226 14.72 37.19 -7.91
CA ALA A 226 13.38 37.71 -7.68
C ALA A 226 12.32 36.64 -7.41
N HIS A 227 12.48 35.44 -7.96
CA HIS A 227 11.54 34.33 -7.85
C HIS A 227 12.27 33.03 -7.54
N ALA A 228 11.71 32.22 -6.63
CA ALA A 228 12.18 30.85 -6.44
C ALA A 228 11.05 29.91 -6.05
N ARG A 229 11.26 28.64 -6.34
CA ARG A 229 10.39 27.55 -5.97
C ARG A 229 11.23 26.39 -5.43
N ALA A 230 10.77 25.78 -4.34
CA ALA A 230 11.38 24.58 -3.78
C ALA A 230 10.32 23.50 -3.58
N HIS A 231 10.63 22.27 -4.00
CA HIS A 231 9.87 21.08 -3.67
C HIS A 231 10.59 20.29 -2.60
N ILE A 232 9.93 20.08 -1.46
CA ILE A 232 10.48 19.36 -0.32
C ILE A 232 9.60 18.14 -0.05
N SER A 233 10.21 16.95 -0.06
CA SER A 233 9.58 15.69 0.33
C SER A 233 10.09 15.28 1.70
N CYS A 234 9.20 15.07 2.67
CA CYS A 234 9.55 14.55 3.99
C CYS A 234 8.91 13.18 4.17
N ARG A 235 9.73 12.13 4.21
CA ARG A 235 9.25 10.81 4.65
C ARG A 235 9.16 10.81 6.17
N VAL A 236 7.96 10.62 6.70
CA VAL A 236 7.67 10.81 8.12
C VAL A 236 7.40 9.49 8.84
N PRO A 237 7.81 9.35 10.12
CA PRO A 237 7.57 8.16 10.91
C PRO A 237 6.13 8.13 11.45
N ARG A 238 5.77 7.01 12.06
CA ARG A 238 4.51 6.89 12.78
C ARG A 238 4.47 7.86 13.97
N GLY A 239 3.33 8.53 14.16
CA GLY A 239 3.15 9.52 15.23
C GLY A 239 3.84 10.85 14.97
N PHE A 240 4.30 11.10 13.75
CA PHE A 240 4.83 12.41 13.36
C PHE A 240 3.74 13.48 13.48
N ASP A 241 4.02 14.53 14.23
CA ASP A 241 3.12 15.66 14.38
C ASP A 241 3.28 16.63 13.20
N ALA A 242 2.54 16.34 12.14
CA ALA A 242 2.58 17.14 10.92
C ALA A 242 2.01 18.54 11.13
N GLU A 243 1.04 18.72 12.04
CA GLU A 243 0.44 20.03 12.30
C GLU A 243 1.44 20.97 12.97
N SER A 244 2.09 20.52 14.06
CA SER A 244 3.14 21.29 14.72
C SER A 244 4.31 21.59 13.78
N PHE A 245 4.73 20.61 12.96
CA PHE A 245 5.78 20.82 11.97
C PHE A 245 5.39 21.88 10.92
N LEU A 246 4.21 21.80 10.35
CA LEU A 246 3.70 22.78 9.39
C LEU A 246 3.51 24.15 10.02
N GLY A 247 3.06 24.21 11.28
CA GLY A 247 2.99 25.45 12.05
C GLY A 247 4.35 26.13 12.19
N TRP A 248 5.40 25.33 12.43
CA TRP A 248 6.78 25.82 12.48
C TRP A 248 7.27 26.25 11.09
N VAL A 249 7.05 25.46 10.02
CA VAL A 249 7.45 25.82 8.64
C VAL A 249 6.82 27.15 8.23
N ARG A 250 5.54 27.37 8.55
CA ARG A 250 4.83 28.62 8.22
C ARG A 250 5.48 29.87 8.82
N GLN A 251 6.16 29.76 9.95
CA GLN A 251 6.90 30.90 10.53
C GLN A 251 8.10 31.32 9.67
N TRP A 252 8.70 30.38 8.94
CA TRP A 252 9.79 30.63 7.99
C TRP A 252 9.31 31.12 6.63
N THR A 253 8.01 31.00 6.33
CA THR A 253 7.45 31.31 5.02
C THR A 253 6.73 32.65 4.98
N PHE A 254 6.99 33.56 5.94
CA PHE A 254 6.35 34.86 6.00
C PHE A 254 6.51 35.65 4.69
N GLY A 255 5.40 36.10 4.10
CA GLY A 255 5.39 36.81 2.81
C GLY A 255 5.67 35.91 1.58
N SER A 256 5.46 34.59 1.71
CA SER A 256 5.65 33.60 0.67
C SER A 256 4.47 32.62 0.63
N GLU A 257 4.38 31.80 -0.40
CA GLU A 257 3.36 30.77 -0.52
C GLU A 257 3.92 29.40 -0.11
N LEU A 258 3.25 28.72 0.81
CA LEU A 258 3.52 27.32 1.16
C LEU A 258 2.26 26.50 0.91
N MET A 259 2.37 25.50 0.04
CA MET A 259 1.30 24.56 -0.24
C MET A 259 1.71 23.16 0.21
N VAL A 260 0.84 22.48 0.94
CA VAL A 260 0.94 21.05 1.20
C VAL A 260 0.33 20.34 0.01
N VAL A 261 1.16 19.66 -0.77
CA VAL A 261 0.73 18.96 -1.99
C VAL A 261 0.15 17.60 -1.64
N GLU A 262 0.78 16.94 -0.67
CA GLU A 262 0.37 15.63 -0.20
C GLU A 262 0.72 15.46 1.27
N GLN A 263 -0.16 14.78 2.00
CA GLN A 263 0.07 14.40 3.39
C GLN A 263 -0.58 13.04 3.65
N LEU A 264 0.25 12.00 3.85
CA LEU A 264 -0.20 10.66 4.21
C LEU A 264 0.47 10.21 5.50
N PRO A 265 -0.26 9.59 6.44
CA PRO A 265 0.32 9.09 7.68
C PRO A 265 1.17 7.84 7.43
N ALA A 266 2.15 7.57 8.28
CA ALA A 266 2.84 6.28 8.31
C ALA A 266 1.92 5.20 8.87
N VAL A 267 1.99 4.01 8.29
CA VAL A 267 1.20 2.84 8.69
C VAL A 267 2.11 1.71 9.15
N ARG A 268 1.65 0.97 10.17
CA ARG A 268 2.35 -0.23 10.64
C ARG A 268 1.41 -1.17 11.36
N THR A 269 1.25 -2.35 10.82
CA THR A 269 0.59 -3.48 11.49
C THR A 269 1.58 -4.17 12.44
N SER A 270 1.11 -4.59 13.60
CA SER A 270 1.94 -5.29 14.56
C SER A 270 2.42 -6.63 14.01
N ARG A 271 3.67 -7.01 14.28
CA ARG A 271 4.16 -8.36 13.95
C ARG A 271 3.42 -9.47 14.70
N ALA A 272 2.77 -9.14 15.82
CA ALA A 272 1.94 -10.07 16.59
C ALA A 272 0.50 -10.17 16.06
N ASP A 273 0.12 -9.35 15.08
CA ASP A 273 -1.21 -9.39 14.48
C ASP A 273 -1.47 -10.75 13.82
N PRO A 274 -2.67 -11.32 13.98
CA PRO A 274 -3.04 -12.61 13.39
C PRO A 274 -2.81 -12.64 11.85
N LEU A 275 -3.17 -11.58 11.12
CA LEU A 275 -2.93 -11.47 9.68
C LEU A 275 -1.44 -11.66 9.35
N VAL A 276 -0.56 -10.93 10.04
CA VAL A 276 0.89 -11.00 9.80
C VAL A 276 1.42 -12.40 10.09
N ARG A 277 1.04 -13.00 11.22
CA ARG A 277 1.48 -14.34 11.62
C ARG A 277 1.03 -15.42 10.65
N THR A 278 -0.24 -15.34 10.23
CA THR A 278 -0.83 -16.33 9.30
C THR A 278 -0.18 -16.27 7.93
N VAL A 279 -0.01 -15.07 7.36
CA VAL A 279 0.65 -14.92 6.06
C VAL A 279 2.14 -15.29 6.16
N ALA A 280 2.86 -14.86 7.20
CA ALA A 280 4.26 -15.24 7.39
C ALA A 280 4.43 -16.76 7.59
N ALA A 281 3.46 -17.45 8.20
CA ALA A 281 3.47 -18.91 8.31
C ALA A 281 3.30 -19.59 6.94
N ALA A 282 2.40 -19.10 6.08
CA ALA A 282 2.25 -19.58 4.71
C ALA A 282 3.53 -19.36 3.88
N VAL A 283 4.11 -18.14 3.95
CA VAL A 283 5.41 -17.84 3.32
C VAL A 283 6.47 -18.85 3.75
N ARG A 284 6.58 -19.13 5.05
CA ARG A 284 7.58 -20.08 5.55
C ARG A 284 7.34 -21.50 5.05
N ARG A 285 6.08 -21.95 4.97
CA ARG A 285 5.75 -23.30 4.47
C ARG A 285 6.08 -23.46 2.99
N VAL A 286 5.78 -22.44 2.17
CA VAL A 286 5.90 -22.52 0.72
C VAL A 286 7.30 -22.11 0.24
N ALA A 287 7.83 -20.98 0.75
CA ALA A 287 9.12 -20.43 0.34
C ALA A 287 10.30 -20.82 1.26
N GLY A 288 10.07 -21.60 2.32
CA GLY A 288 11.09 -22.08 3.26
C GLY A 288 11.47 -21.08 4.34
N THR A 289 11.56 -19.79 4.03
CA THR A 289 11.91 -18.72 4.96
C THR A 289 10.90 -17.59 4.88
N ALA A 290 10.68 -16.88 6.01
CA ALA A 290 9.79 -15.72 6.04
C ALA A 290 10.48 -14.55 6.73
N THR A 291 10.55 -13.42 6.03
CA THR A 291 11.02 -12.14 6.56
C THR A 291 9.85 -11.20 6.77
N VAL A 292 9.86 -10.45 7.89
CA VAL A 292 8.88 -9.38 8.14
C VAL A 292 9.62 -8.06 8.15
N LYS A 293 9.28 -7.16 7.21
CA LYS A 293 9.98 -5.90 6.99
C LYS A 293 9.02 -4.71 6.90
N VAL A 294 9.57 -3.51 6.88
CA VAL A 294 8.89 -2.24 6.61
C VAL A 294 9.56 -1.59 5.40
N LYS A 295 8.83 -0.76 4.67
CA LYS A 295 9.35 0.04 3.55
C LYS A 295 9.44 1.53 3.93
N LEU A 296 10.37 2.25 3.31
CA LEU A 296 10.57 3.68 3.54
C LEU A 296 9.75 4.56 2.58
N GLY A 297 9.14 3.95 1.57
CA GLY A 297 8.20 4.58 0.66
C GLY A 297 6.79 4.70 1.23
N THR A 298 5.86 5.09 0.37
CA THR A 298 4.39 5.07 0.55
C THR A 298 3.77 4.06 -0.40
N SER A 299 2.51 3.73 -0.21
CA SER A 299 1.66 2.98 -1.13
C SER A 299 0.19 3.25 -0.80
N ASP A 300 -0.74 2.69 -1.55
CA ASP A 300 -2.18 2.73 -1.25
C ASP A 300 -2.52 2.22 0.17
N MET A 301 -1.61 1.49 0.83
CA MET A 301 -1.74 1.13 2.24
C MET A 301 -1.84 2.35 3.15
N ASN A 302 -1.13 3.44 2.82
CA ASN A 302 -1.13 4.69 3.59
C ASN A 302 -2.45 5.45 3.45
N VAL A 303 -3.15 5.26 2.33
CA VAL A 303 -4.46 5.85 2.07
C VAL A 303 -5.57 5.03 2.74
N LEU A 304 -5.58 3.72 2.49
CA LEU A 304 -6.71 2.86 2.83
C LEU A 304 -6.73 2.40 4.30
N ALA A 305 -5.59 1.91 4.82
CA ALA A 305 -5.56 1.25 6.11
C ALA A 305 -5.89 2.17 7.31
N PRO A 306 -5.42 3.44 7.37
CA PRO A 306 -5.76 4.35 8.46
C PRO A 306 -7.25 4.70 8.51
N GLU A 307 -7.87 4.94 7.35
CA GLU A 307 -9.26 5.34 7.25
C GLU A 307 -10.22 4.19 7.57
N TRP A 308 -9.95 3.01 7.03
CA TRP A 308 -10.73 1.82 7.34
C TRP A 308 -10.42 1.24 8.73
N ARG A 309 -9.26 1.57 9.32
CA ARG A 309 -8.81 1.04 10.62
C ARG A 309 -8.81 -0.49 10.64
N VAL A 310 -8.23 -1.09 9.62
CA VAL A 310 -8.11 -2.55 9.47
C VAL A 310 -6.65 -2.98 9.49
N PRO A 311 -6.35 -4.22 9.94
CA PRO A 311 -5.03 -4.80 9.74
C PRO A 311 -4.68 -4.83 8.26
N ALA A 312 -3.47 -4.38 7.93
CA ALA A 312 -3.00 -4.31 6.56
C ALA A 312 -1.56 -4.80 6.44
N ILE A 313 -1.26 -5.49 5.34
CA ILE A 313 0.09 -5.88 4.95
C ILE A 313 0.29 -5.61 3.47
N ALA A 314 1.55 -5.57 3.02
CA ALA A 314 1.83 -5.67 1.59
C ALA A 314 2.59 -6.96 1.30
N TYR A 315 2.28 -7.54 0.14
CA TYR A 315 2.90 -8.77 -0.36
C TYR A 315 2.85 -8.81 -1.88
N GLY A 316 3.96 -9.22 -2.48
CA GLY A 316 4.09 -9.49 -3.90
C GLY A 316 5.50 -9.94 -4.26
N PRO A 317 5.67 -10.57 -5.42
CA PRO A 317 6.99 -10.97 -5.93
C PRO A 317 7.79 -9.77 -6.40
N GLY A 318 9.08 -9.97 -6.60
CA GLY A 318 9.99 -9.00 -7.16
C GLY A 318 10.80 -8.23 -6.12
N ASP A 319 11.97 -7.78 -6.56
CA ASP A 319 12.87 -6.97 -5.74
C ASP A 319 12.60 -5.48 -6.00
N ALA A 320 12.18 -4.77 -4.97
CA ALA A 320 11.92 -3.34 -5.01
C ALA A 320 13.14 -2.47 -5.39
N ALA A 321 14.33 -3.05 -5.45
CA ALA A 321 15.51 -2.35 -5.99
C ALA A 321 15.41 -2.08 -7.50
N PHE A 322 14.52 -2.79 -8.20
CA PHE A 322 14.25 -2.59 -9.63
C PHE A 322 13.08 -1.63 -9.88
N ASP A 323 12.34 -1.20 -8.85
CA ASP A 323 11.24 -0.24 -8.99
C ASP A 323 11.75 1.01 -9.75
N HIS A 324 11.03 1.44 -10.78
CA HIS A 324 11.30 2.62 -11.61
C HIS A 324 12.65 2.64 -12.36
N THR A 325 13.39 1.54 -12.38
CA THR A 325 14.67 1.45 -13.13
C THR A 325 14.47 1.02 -14.58
N ASP A 326 15.49 1.26 -15.42
CA ASP A 326 15.50 0.79 -16.81
C ASP A 326 15.73 -0.72 -16.94
N GLU A 327 16.07 -1.39 -15.85
CA GLU A 327 16.36 -2.82 -15.78
C GLU A 327 15.22 -3.60 -15.08
N GLU A 328 14.04 -3.02 -14.95
CA GLU A 328 12.92 -3.64 -14.27
C GLU A 328 12.59 -5.02 -14.84
N ASN A 329 12.58 -6.01 -13.96
CA ASN A 329 12.38 -7.40 -14.33
C ASN A 329 11.95 -8.25 -13.14
N ILE A 330 11.31 -9.39 -13.43
CA ILE A 330 10.85 -10.34 -12.41
C ILE A 330 11.25 -11.77 -12.78
N SER A 331 11.70 -12.55 -11.80
CA SER A 331 11.87 -13.99 -11.95
C SER A 331 10.52 -14.68 -12.11
N VAL A 332 10.37 -15.50 -13.16
CA VAL A 332 9.15 -16.28 -13.39
C VAL A 332 8.90 -17.26 -12.24
N ASP A 333 9.95 -17.89 -11.73
CA ASP A 333 9.83 -18.83 -10.61
C ASP A 333 9.38 -18.12 -9.33
N GLU A 334 9.89 -16.91 -9.07
CA GLU A 334 9.47 -16.10 -7.91
C GLU A 334 8.01 -15.65 -8.04
N TYR A 335 7.61 -15.22 -9.24
CA TYR A 335 6.21 -14.85 -9.51
C TYR A 335 5.25 -16.02 -9.24
N LEU A 336 5.59 -17.21 -9.73
CA LEU A 336 4.78 -18.41 -9.50
C LEU A 336 4.79 -18.85 -8.03
N LEU A 337 5.92 -18.74 -7.35
CA LEU A 337 6.05 -19.02 -5.93
C LEU A 337 5.15 -18.08 -5.08
N ALA A 338 5.08 -16.79 -5.43
CA ALA A 338 4.23 -15.85 -4.73
C ALA A 338 2.74 -16.17 -4.89
N ILE A 339 2.31 -16.67 -6.05
CA ILE A 339 0.95 -17.16 -6.26
C ILE A 339 0.66 -18.34 -5.32
N ASP A 340 1.59 -19.30 -5.21
CA ASP A 340 1.42 -20.45 -4.31
C ASP A 340 1.34 -20.03 -2.86
N VAL A 341 2.16 -19.06 -2.43
CA VAL A 341 2.10 -18.51 -1.07
C VAL A 341 0.72 -17.90 -0.77
N LEU A 342 0.21 -17.01 -1.63
CA LEU A 342 -1.11 -16.41 -1.39
C LEU A 342 -2.24 -17.43 -1.50
N THR A 343 -2.15 -18.40 -2.40
CA THR A 343 -3.13 -19.48 -2.51
C THR A 343 -3.27 -20.25 -1.21
N GLU A 344 -2.17 -20.45 -0.47
CA GLU A 344 -2.18 -21.11 0.83
C GLU A 344 -2.57 -20.14 1.97
N ALA A 345 -2.15 -18.88 1.89
CA ALA A 345 -2.39 -17.89 2.94
C ALA A 345 -3.86 -17.49 3.06
N LEU A 346 -4.54 -17.23 1.95
CA LEU A 346 -5.89 -16.65 1.95
C LEU A 346 -6.94 -17.49 2.67
N PRO A 347 -7.03 -18.82 2.46
CA PRO A 347 -7.96 -19.66 3.23
C PRO A 347 -7.63 -19.70 4.72
N ALA A 348 -6.35 -19.66 5.10
CA ALA A 348 -5.91 -19.63 6.49
C ALA A 348 -6.27 -18.30 7.16
N VAL A 349 -6.14 -17.16 6.45
CA VAL A 349 -6.58 -15.85 6.94
C VAL A 349 -8.11 -15.83 7.14
N ALA A 350 -8.88 -16.36 6.18
CA ALA A 350 -10.33 -16.42 6.30
C ALA A 350 -10.77 -17.27 7.51
N ALA A 351 -10.10 -18.39 7.77
CA ALA A 351 -10.37 -19.25 8.93
C ALA A 351 -10.08 -18.52 10.26
N GLU A 352 -8.93 -17.88 10.39
CA GLU A 352 -8.53 -17.10 11.58
C GLU A 352 -9.52 -15.97 11.89
N LEU A 353 -9.97 -15.24 10.85
CA LEU A 353 -10.97 -14.19 11.00
C LEU A 353 -12.32 -14.75 11.45
N SER A 354 -12.78 -15.86 10.88
CA SER A 354 -14.04 -16.50 11.25
C SER A 354 -14.05 -16.97 12.71
N GLU A 355 -12.94 -17.55 13.19
CA GLU A 355 -12.80 -17.94 14.60
C GLU A 355 -12.79 -16.73 15.53
N SER A 356 -12.25 -15.61 15.10
CA SER A 356 -12.22 -14.37 15.90
C SER A 356 -13.62 -13.79 16.06
N PHE A 357 -14.48 -13.83 15.05
CA PHE A 357 -15.88 -13.44 15.15
C PHE A 357 -16.64 -14.30 16.15
N THR A 358 -16.52 -15.63 16.06
CA THR A 358 -17.20 -16.56 16.97
C THR A 358 -16.77 -16.36 18.43
N ARG A 359 -15.49 -16.10 18.67
CA ARG A 359 -14.96 -15.80 20.03
C ARG A 359 -15.56 -14.50 20.59
N ASN A 360 -15.67 -13.45 19.79
CA ASN A 360 -16.24 -12.17 20.23
C ASN A 360 -17.73 -12.27 20.53
N GLU A 361 -18.52 -12.97 19.73
CA GLU A 361 -19.95 -13.20 19.98
C GLU A 361 -20.17 -14.00 21.30
N SER A 362 -19.38 -15.02 21.56
CA SER A 362 -19.46 -15.81 22.79
C SER A 362 -19.09 -15.03 24.05
N THR A 363 -18.21 -14.03 23.93
CA THR A 363 -17.81 -13.15 25.05
C THR A 363 -18.90 -12.12 25.36
N VAL A 364 -19.54 -11.56 24.35
CA VAL A 364 -20.65 -10.61 24.51
C VAL A 364 -21.87 -11.30 25.16
N THR A 365 -22.19 -12.52 24.73
CA THR A 365 -23.32 -13.30 25.27
C THR A 365 -23.12 -13.68 26.73
N ARG A 366 -21.88 -13.93 27.17
CA ARG A 366 -21.57 -14.22 28.61
C ARG A 366 -21.65 -12.98 29.49
N SER A 367 -21.45 -11.79 28.96
CA SER A 367 -21.53 -10.52 29.71
C SER A 367 -22.95 -10.01 29.92
N THR A 368 -23.95 -10.57 29.23
CA THR A 368 -25.35 -10.12 29.26
C THR A 368 -26.28 -10.99 30.09
N LEU A 369 -25.78 -12.03 30.78
CA LEU A 369 -26.58 -12.83 31.73
C LEU A 369 -26.71 -12.07 33.07
N PRO A 370 -27.92 -11.65 33.50
CA PRO A 370 -28.10 -11.02 34.81
C PRO A 370 -27.80 -12.02 35.91
N ALA A 371 -27.04 -11.61 36.92
CA ALA A 371 -26.85 -12.37 38.14
C ALA A 371 -28.21 -12.66 38.76
N SER A 372 -28.54 -13.93 38.93
CA SER A 372 -29.75 -14.39 39.60
C SER A 372 -29.82 -13.81 41.01
N VAL A 373 -30.78 -12.95 41.28
CA VAL A 373 -31.13 -12.45 42.61
C VAL A 373 -31.67 -13.63 43.40
N ALA A 374 -30.89 -14.14 44.34
CA ALA A 374 -31.37 -15.08 45.33
C ALA A 374 -32.33 -14.38 46.29
N VAL A 375 -33.61 -14.67 46.16
CA VAL A 375 -34.64 -14.24 47.12
C VAL A 375 -34.46 -15.07 48.38
N GLN A 376 -33.95 -14.49 49.45
CA GLN A 376 -34.04 -15.04 50.82
C GLN A 376 -35.47 -14.85 51.35
N THR A 377 -36.22 -15.96 51.42
CA THR A 377 -37.49 -16.03 52.18
C THR A 377 -37.16 -16.12 53.65
N HIS A 378 -37.39 -15.06 54.43
CA HIS A 378 -37.49 -15.10 55.87
C HIS A 378 -38.84 -15.69 56.24
N ALA A 379 -38.82 -16.91 56.79
CA ALA A 379 -39.94 -17.47 57.51
C ALA A 379 -40.02 -16.80 58.88
N LEU A 380 -41.11 -16.08 59.13
CA LEU A 380 -41.51 -15.71 60.51
C LEU A 380 -42.31 -16.89 61.12
N GLY A 381 -41.73 -17.52 62.06
CA GLY A 381 -42.39 -18.47 62.94
C GLY A 381 -42.88 -17.82 64.21
N GLY A 382 -44.10 -18.03 64.55
CA GLY A 382 -44.90 -18.15 65.63
C GLY A 382 -44.93 -17.32 66.85
#